data_11fc369ac32bd4e1eccaddf06006ad01
#
_entry.id   11fc369ac32bd4e1eccaddf06006ad01
#
_cell.length_a   1.000
_cell.length_b   1.000
_cell.length_c   1.000
_cell.angle_alpha   90.00
_cell.angle_beta   90.00
_cell.angle_gamma   90.00
#
_symmetry.space_group_name_H-M   'P 1'
#
loop_
_entity.id
_entity.type
_entity.pdbx_description
1 polymer ?
#
loop_
_entity_poly.entity_id
_entity_poly.type
_entity_poly.pdbx_seq_one_letter_code
_entity_poly.pdbx_strand_id
1 'polypeptide(L)'
;MRRITLILMFLVVLMVFSATAYAQKEWLVGDFIEANANTRGITRLTLSADDQIHVWGKCHPSDCDWGWVPVDTYGPDVSADLQAAAKYVSAIYQPGFARTFVIVKPLDENKIQVEVFTKFTDHSRRTPYMFRQILIRREDMALKP
;
A
#
# COMPACT_ATOMS: atom_id res chain seq x y z
N MET A 1 18.68 41.01 26.69
CA MET A 1 17.70 39.96 26.95
C MET A 1 16.58 39.86 25.89
N ARG A 2 15.89 40.93 25.50
CA ARG A 2 14.82 40.91 24.49
C ARG A 2 15.19 40.33 23.09
N ARG A 3 16.43 40.56 22.63
CA ARG A 3 16.93 40.05 21.31
C ARG A 3 17.22 38.56 21.33
N ILE A 4 17.68 38.00 22.44
CA ILE A 4 17.96 36.56 22.60
C ILE A 4 16.67 35.79 22.66
N THR A 5 15.65 36.31 23.33
CA THR A 5 14.29 35.68 23.41
C THR A 5 13.61 35.60 22.04
N LEU A 6 13.75 36.64 21.20
CA LEU A 6 13.24 36.67 19.84
C LEU A 6 13.90 35.63 18.93
N ILE A 7 15.22 35.46 19.04
CA ILE A 7 15.99 34.48 18.24
C ILE A 7 15.63 33.05 18.66
N LEU A 8 15.49 32.79 19.97
CA LEU A 8 15.05 31.49 20.47
C LEU A 8 13.64 31.17 19.99
N MET A 9 12.71 32.12 20.01
CA MET A 9 11.32 31.91 19.54
C MET A 9 11.26 31.65 18.04
N PHE A 10 12.14 32.32 17.25
CA PHE A 10 12.21 32.06 15.80
C PHE A 10 12.80 30.67 15.47
N LEU A 11 13.80 30.22 16.24
CA LEU A 11 14.39 28.88 16.10
C LEU A 11 13.37 27.76 16.46
N VAL A 12 12.58 27.95 17.51
CA VAL A 12 11.54 26.99 17.91
C VAL A 12 10.43 26.91 16.84
N VAL A 13 10.02 28.03 16.25
CA VAL A 13 9.04 28.07 15.16
C VAL A 13 9.58 27.37 13.90
N LEU A 14 10.85 27.53 13.56
CA LEU A 14 11.47 26.83 12.42
C LEU A 14 11.53 25.29 12.62
N MET A 15 11.76 24.83 13.86
CA MET A 15 11.80 23.39 14.16
C MET A 15 10.43 22.72 14.06
N VAL A 16 9.35 23.44 14.37
CA VAL A 16 7.99 22.89 14.28
C VAL A 16 7.53 22.74 12.83
N PHE A 17 7.99 23.59 11.91
CA PHE A 17 7.63 23.48 10.48
C PHE A 17 8.36 22.34 9.74
N SER A 18 9.45 21.81 10.28
CA SER A 18 10.20 20.73 9.62
C SER A 18 9.61 19.35 9.81
N ALA A 19 8.68 19.17 10.75
CA ALA A 19 8.13 17.85 11.11
C ALA A 19 6.93 17.40 10.25
N THR A 20 6.35 18.27 9.43
CA THR A 20 5.10 17.96 8.71
C THR A 20 5.28 17.43 7.29
N ALA A 21 6.50 17.41 6.75
CA ALA A 21 6.74 17.03 5.35
C ALA A 21 6.94 15.52 5.11
N TYR A 22 7.11 14.69 6.15
CA TYR A 22 7.38 13.25 5.99
C TYR A 22 6.19 12.33 6.17
N ALA A 23 5.00 12.85 6.48
CA ALA A 23 3.90 12.05 7.03
C ALA A 23 3.00 11.33 5.99
N GLN A 24 3.11 11.57 4.68
CA GLN A 24 2.06 11.08 3.76
C GLN A 24 2.35 9.75 3.07
N LYS A 25 3.59 9.29 2.98
CA LYS A 25 3.89 7.95 2.45
C LYS A 25 3.85 6.87 3.54
N GLU A 26 4.12 7.23 4.80
CA GLU A 26 4.16 6.29 5.93
C GLU A 26 2.84 5.58 6.18
N TRP A 27 1.70 6.19 5.84
CA TRP A 27 0.40 5.58 6.04
C TRP A 27 0.07 4.44 5.05
N LEU A 28 0.77 4.35 3.91
CA LEU A 28 0.70 3.20 3.00
C LEU A 28 1.52 2.01 3.50
N VAL A 29 2.60 2.26 4.25
CA VAL A 29 3.47 1.21 4.77
C VAL A 29 2.77 0.44 5.89
N GLY A 30 2.77 -0.88 5.81
CA GLY A 30 2.20 -1.75 6.84
C GLY A 30 1.60 -3.04 6.30
N ASP A 31 1.05 -3.79 7.24
CA ASP A 31 0.36 -5.05 7.00
C ASP A 31 -1.15 -4.83 6.91
N PHE A 32 -1.75 -5.32 5.84
CA PHE A 32 -3.19 -5.27 5.60
C PHE A 32 -3.73 -6.68 5.42
N ILE A 33 -4.87 -6.97 6.01
CA ILE A 33 -5.49 -8.29 5.98
C ILE A 33 -6.95 -8.20 5.55
N GLU A 34 -7.44 -9.28 4.97
CA GLU A 34 -8.87 -9.45 4.67
C GLU A 34 -9.62 -9.87 5.93
N ALA A 35 -10.69 -9.15 6.26
CA ALA A 35 -11.53 -9.46 7.42
C ALA A 35 -12.42 -10.69 7.18
N ASN A 36 -12.73 -11.02 5.93
CA ASN A 36 -13.55 -12.16 5.57
C ASN A 36 -12.68 -13.42 5.41
N ALA A 37 -12.75 -14.34 6.37
CA ALA A 37 -12.02 -15.60 6.34
C ALA A 37 -12.39 -16.49 5.12
N ASN A 38 -13.54 -16.28 4.48
CA ASN A 38 -14.00 -17.01 3.30
C ASN A 38 -13.64 -16.32 1.98
N THR A 39 -12.78 -15.33 2.00
CA THR A 39 -12.29 -14.66 0.78
C THR A 39 -11.73 -15.68 -0.21
N ARG A 40 -11.89 -15.41 -1.51
CA ARG A 40 -11.22 -16.13 -2.60
C ARG A 40 -10.11 -15.30 -3.25
N GLY A 41 -9.87 -14.08 -2.75
CA GLY A 41 -8.90 -13.14 -3.25
C GLY A 41 -7.62 -13.11 -2.41
N ILE A 42 -7.17 -11.90 -2.13
CA ILE A 42 -6.01 -11.63 -1.28
C ILE A 42 -6.39 -11.85 0.18
N THR A 43 -5.55 -12.57 0.91
CA THR A 43 -5.71 -12.78 2.36
C THR A 43 -4.87 -11.78 3.16
N ARG A 44 -3.71 -11.40 2.62
CA ARG A 44 -2.79 -10.44 3.23
C ARG A 44 -1.98 -9.69 2.17
N LEU A 45 -1.64 -8.46 2.49
CA LEU A 45 -0.77 -7.61 1.71
C LEU A 45 0.12 -6.81 2.65
N THR A 46 1.42 -6.78 2.38
CA THR A 46 2.39 -5.94 3.10
C THR A 46 2.99 -4.93 2.12
N LEU A 47 2.97 -3.66 2.48
CA LEU A 47 3.72 -2.60 1.81
C LEU A 47 4.89 -2.18 2.70
N SER A 48 6.10 -2.24 2.17
CA SER A 48 7.32 -1.90 2.90
C SER A 48 7.78 -0.47 2.63
N ALA A 49 8.63 0.06 3.51
CA ALA A 49 9.17 1.42 3.38
C ALA A 49 10.15 1.58 2.20
N ASP A 50 10.70 0.47 1.69
CA ASP A 50 11.64 0.41 0.57
C ASP A 50 10.95 0.14 -0.78
N ASP A 51 9.69 0.56 -0.90
CA ASP A 51 8.91 0.49 -2.14
C ASP A 51 8.71 -0.92 -2.69
N GLN A 52 8.43 -1.87 -1.79
CA GLN A 52 8.10 -3.24 -2.17
C GLN A 52 6.73 -3.65 -1.65
N ILE A 53 6.09 -4.57 -2.36
CA ILE A 53 4.82 -5.17 -1.97
C ILE A 53 4.95 -6.69 -1.92
N HIS A 54 4.39 -7.28 -0.88
CA HIS A 54 4.22 -8.72 -0.74
C HIS A 54 2.74 -9.05 -0.63
N VAL A 55 2.27 -9.99 -1.43
CA VAL A 55 0.86 -10.39 -1.47
C VAL A 55 0.74 -11.89 -1.18
N TRP A 56 -0.30 -12.24 -0.43
CA TRP A 56 -0.75 -13.61 -0.24
C TRP A 56 -2.18 -13.75 -0.74
N GLY A 57 -2.38 -14.70 -1.62
CA GLY A 57 -3.70 -15.05 -2.15
C GLY A 57 -4.28 -16.29 -1.49
N LYS A 58 -5.60 -16.41 -1.52
CA LYS A 58 -6.27 -17.61 -0.98
C LYS A 58 -5.94 -18.83 -1.82
N CYS A 59 -5.36 -19.83 -1.17
CA CYS A 59 -5.13 -21.18 -1.70
C CYS A 59 -5.54 -22.23 -0.65
N HIS A 60 -5.38 -23.49 -0.96
CA HIS A 60 -5.68 -24.59 -0.06
C HIS A 60 -4.56 -25.65 -0.14
N PRO A 61 -4.04 -26.15 0.97
CA PRO A 61 -4.45 -25.96 2.38
C PRO A 61 -3.95 -24.65 3.02
N SER A 62 -2.95 -24.00 2.45
CA SER A 62 -2.36 -22.73 2.93
C SER A 62 -2.47 -21.65 1.87
N ASP A 63 -2.33 -20.39 2.27
CA ASP A 63 -2.33 -19.26 1.34
C ASP A 63 -1.13 -19.33 0.39
N CYS A 64 -1.34 -18.94 -0.87
CA CYS A 64 -0.29 -18.83 -1.87
C CYS A 64 0.52 -17.56 -1.62
N ASP A 65 1.81 -17.72 -1.45
CA ASP A 65 2.78 -16.62 -1.35
C ASP A 65 3.18 -16.17 -2.78
N TRP A 66 2.94 -14.89 -3.09
CA TRP A 66 3.31 -14.32 -4.39
C TRP A 66 4.70 -13.71 -4.40
N GLY A 67 5.34 -13.58 -3.21
CA GLY A 67 6.66 -12.99 -3.04
C GLY A 67 6.65 -11.46 -3.02
N TRP A 68 7.86 -10.89 -2.89
CA TRP A 68 8.12 -9.47 -2.93
C TRP A 68 8.39 -8.99 -4.35
N VAL A 69 7.76 -7.88 -4.74
CA VAL A 69 8.05 -7.18 -5.99
C VAL A 69 8.09 -5.67 -5.75
N PRO A 70 8.85 -4.90 -6.56
CA PRO A 70 8.84 -3.45 -6.46
C PRO A 70 7.48 -2.86 -6.84
N VAL A 71 7.16 -1.70 -6.29
CA VAL A 71 5.98 -0.92 -6.65
C VAL A 71 6.35 0.36 -7.40
N ASP A 72 5.49 0.74 -8.34
CA ASP A 72 5.45 2.07 -8.90
C ASP A 72 4.46 2.93 -8.12
N THR A 73 4.85 4.15 -7.75
CA THR A 73 4.03 5.11 -7.01
C THR A 73 3.51 6.19 -7.94
N TYR A 74 2.25 6.59 -7.77
CA TYR A 74 1.56 7.57 -8.61
C TYR A 74 1.02 8.72 -7.78
N GLY A 75 1.31 9.95 -8.23
CA GLY A 75 0.72 11.18 -7.72
C GLY A 75 -0.55 11.58 -8.48
N PRO A 76 -1.17 12.72 -8.11
CA PRO A 76 -2.35 13.24 -8.79
C PRO A 76 -2.05 13.81 -10.19
N ASP A 77 -0.82 14.24 -10.45
CA ASP A 77 -0.39 14.83 -11.73
C ASP A 77 1.13 14.71 -11.92
N VAL A 78 1.64 15.16 -13.07
CA VAL A 78 3.05 15.04 -13.48
C VAL A 78 4.04 15.90 -12.67
N SER A 79 3.56 16.87 -11.92
CA SER A 79 4.36 17.77 -11.06
C SER A 79 4.29 17.39 -9.58
N ALA A 80 3.56 16.33 -9.23
CA ALA A 80 3.36 15.93 -7.86
C ALA A 80 4.65 15.44 -7.19
N ASP A 81 4.87 15.90 -5.96
CA ASP A 81 5.85 15.27 -5.07
C ASP A 81 5.28 13.94 -4.56
N LEU A 82 5.83 12.83 -5.05
CA LEU A 82 5.35 11.49 -4.71
C LEU A 82 5.54 11.13 -3.23
N GLN A 83 6.45 11.80 -2.51
CA GLN A 83 6.61 11.59 -1.07
C GLN A 83 5.44 12.19 -0.29
N ALA A 84 4.91 13.32 -0.77
CA ALA A 84 3.84 14.06 -0.09
C ALA A 84 2.45 13.78 -0.65
N ALA A 85 2.32 13.36 -1.91
CA ALA A 85 1.06 13.31 -2.63
C ALA A 85 0.77 11.95 -3.31
N ALA A 86 1.38 10.86 -2.86
CA ALA A 86 1.09 9.53 -3.37
C ALA A 86 -0.40 9.19 -3.27
N LYS A 87 -1.01 8.76 -4.38
CA LYS A 87 -2.44 8.41 -4.47
C LYS A 87 -2.66 6.93 -4.71
N TYR A 88 -1.75 6.30 -5.45
CA TYR A 88 -1.82 4.89 -5.80
C TYR A 88 -0.43 4.29 -5.79
N VAL A 89 -0.36 2.99 -5.57
CA VAL A 89 0.80 2.19 -5.92
C VAL A 89 0.36 1.04 -6.83
N SER A 90 1.23 0.59 -7.71
CA SER A 90 0.98 -0.59 -8.53
C SER A 90 2.16 -1.55 -8.52
N ALA A 91 1.88 -2.81 -8.80
CA ALA A 91 2.87 -3.86 -8.91
C ALA A 91 2.50 -4.87 -10.00
N ILE A 92 3.50 -5.55 -10.53
CA ILE A 92 3.32 -6.61 -11.53
C ILE A 92 3.93 -7.90 -11.00
N TYR A 93 3.11 -8.95 -10.92
CA TYR A 93 3.51 -10.32 -10.63
C TYR A 93 3.50 -11.16 -11.90
N GLN A 94 4.56 -11.94 -12.13
CA GLN A 94 4.71 -12.79 -13.32
C GLN A 94 5.19 -14.19 -12.92
N PRO A 95 4.29 -15.05 -12.37
CA PRO A 95 4.66 -16.41 -11.92
C PRO A 95 4.88 -17.41 -13.08
N GLY A 96 5.00 -16.97 -14.32
CA GLY A 96 5.22 -17.80 -15.50
C GLY A 96 3.95 -18.24 -16.23
N PHE A 97 2.88 -18.53 -15.50
CA PHE A 97 1.58 -18.93 -16.10
C PHE A 97 0.60 -17.76 -16.26
N ALA A 98 0.88 -16.63 -15.65
CA ALA A 98 0.03 -15.45 -15.66
C ALA A 98 0.84 -14.16 -15.53
N ARG A 99 0.24 -13.06 -15.93
CA ARG A 99 0.65 -11.70 -15.56
C ARG A 99 -0.47 -11.08 -14.75
N THR A 100 -0.16 -10.70 -13.52
CA THR A 100 -1.11 -10.10 -12.59
C THR A 100 -0.69 -8.66 -12.27
N PHE A 101 -1.57 -7.71 -12.54
CA PHE A 101 -1.39 -6.31 -12.22
C PHE A 101 -2.20 -5.98 -10.97
N VAL A 102 -1.52 -5.47 -9.95
CA VAL A 102 -2.12 -5.11 -8.65
C VAL A 102 -2.06 -3.59 -8.51
N ILE A 103 -3.19 -2.98 -8.20
CA ILE A 103 -3.29 -1.55 -7.89
C ILE A 103 -3.78 -1.43 -6.45
N VAL A 104 -3.09 -0.63 -5.65
CA VAL A 104 -3.48 -0.33 -4.27
C VAL A 104 -3.83 1.14 -4.16
N LYS A 105 -5.02 1.41 -3.66
CA LYS A 105 -5.53 2.74 -3.37
C LYS A 105 -5.86 2.85 -1.88
N PRO A 106 -5.33 3.84 -1.21
CA PRO A 106 -5.76 4.17 0.15
C PRO A 106 -7.20 4.67 0.19
N LEU A 107 -7.98 4.19 1.13
CA LEU A 107 -9.33 4.68 1.41
C LEU A 107 -9.34 5.58 2.64
N ASP A 108 -8.64 5.18 3.70
CA ASP A 108 -8.42 5.91 4.94
C ASP A 108 -7.11 5.41 5.59
N GLU A 109 -6.79 5.86 6.78
CA GLU A 109 -5.56 5.49 7.52
C GLU A 109 -5.43 3.99 7.77
N ASN A 110 -6.57 3.28 7.80
CA ASN A 110 -6.68 1.90 8.22
C ASN A 110 -7.15 0.96 7.12
N LYS A 111 -7.52 1.47 5.94
CA LYS A 111 -8.07 0.67 4.85
C LYS A 111 -7.45 1.01 3.52
N ILE A 112 -7.20 -0.03 2.77
CA ILE A 112 -6.81 0.06 1.37
C ILE A 112 -7.82 -0.68 0.48
N GLN A 113 -8.04 -0.17 -0.72
CA GLN A 113 -8.69 -0.89 -1.80
C GLN A 113 -7.61 -1.51 -2.69
N VAL A 114 -7.75 -2.77 -2.99
CA VAL A 114 -6.87 -3.49 -3.91
C VAL A 114 -7.67 -3.92 -5.13
N GLU A 115 -7.17 -3.60 -6.32
CA GLU A 115 -7.69 -4.07 -7.59
C GLU A 115 -6.65 -5.01 -8.22
N VAL A 116 -7.09 -6.16 -8.66
CA VAL A 116 -6.25 -7.20 -9.25
C VAL A 116 -6.75 -7.55 -10.62
N PHE A 117 -5.87 -7.47 -11.62
CA PHE A 117 -6.14 -7.83 -13.01
C PHE A 117 -5.20 -8.97 -13.40
N THR A 118 -5.76 -10.13 -13.69
CA THR A 118 -4.98 -11.31 -14.07
C THR A 118 -5.25 -11.71 -15.51
N LYS A 119 -4.16 -11.83 -16.29
CA LYS A 119 -4.17 -12.38 -17.63
C LYS A 119 -3.28 -13.62 -17.68
N PHE A 120 -3.83 -14.74 -18.15
CA PHE A 120 -3.07 -15.98 -18.31
C PHE A 120 -2.18 -15.92 -19.54
N THR A 121 -0.93 -16.41 -19.39
CA THR A 121 0.12 -16.38 -20.44
C THR A 121 0.59 -17.78 -20.84
N ASP A 122 0.03 -18.82 -20.24
CA ASP A 122 0.39 -20.24 -20.41
C ASP A 122 -0.39 -20.92 -21.54
N HIS A 123 -0.99 -20.14 -22.46
CA HIS A 123 -1.83 -20.64 -23.55
C HIS A 123 -3.06 -21.48 -23.08
N SER A 124 -3.35 -21.50 -21.79
CA SER A 124 -4.61 -22.04 -21.27
C SER A 124 -5.78 -21.21 -21.79
N ARG A 125 -6.94 -21.83 -21.96
CA ARG A 125 -8.16 -21.11 -22.38
C ARG A 125 -8.85 -20.39 -21.21
N ARG A 126 -8.14 -20.12 -20.12
CA ARG A 126 -8.68 -19.41 -18.95
C ARG A 126 -8.95 -17.96 -19.30
N THR A 127 -10.14 -17.49 -18.92
CA THR A 127 -10.53 -16.09 -19.15
C THR A 127 -9.75 -15.15 -18.24
N PRO A 128 -9.14 -14.06 -18.77
CA PRO A 128 -8.63 -12.98 -17.93
C PRO A 128 -9.75 -12.44 -17.02
N TYR A 129 -9.41 -12.12 -15.79
CA TYR A 129 -10.38 -11.64 -14.82
C TYR A 129 -9.83 -10.50 -13.96
N MET A 130 -10.74 -9.79 -13.33
CA MET A 130 -10.41 -8.80 -12.30
C MET A 130 -11.29 -8.99 -11.07
N PHE A 131 -10.77 -8.57 -9.93
CA PHE A 131 -11.57 -8.39 -8.73
C PHE A 131 -11.09 -7.17 -7.95
N ARG A 132 -11.95 -6.69 -7.06
CA ARG A 132 -11.68 -5.60 -6.14
C ARG A 132 -11.97 -6.06 -4.73
N GLN A 133 -11.15 -5.63 -3.78
CA GLN A 133 -11.22 -6.04 -2.39
C GLN A 133 -10.76 -4.91 -1.48
N ILE A 134 -11.30 -4.86 -0.26
CA ILE A 134 -10.85 -3.92 0.78
C ILE A 134 -10.10 -4.72 1.84
N LEU A 135 -8.89 -4.29 2.14
CA LEU A 135 -8.09 -4.84 3.23
C LEU A 135 -7.98 -3.83 4.36
N ILE A 136 -7.91 -4.32 5.58
CA ILE A 136 -7.86 -3.55 6.82
C ILE A 136 -6.46 -3.68 7.43
N ARG A 137 -5.92 -2.60 7.98
CA ARG A 137 -4.64 -2.62 8.68
C ARG A 137 -4.72 -3.61 9.86
N ARG A 138 -3.72 -4.47 9.99
CA ARG A 138 -3.72 -5.57 10.98
C ARG A 138 -3.85 -5.08 12.42
N GLU A 139 -3.22 -3.96 12.76
CA GLU A 139 -3.25 -3.40 14.12
C GLU A 139 -4.67 -3.05 14.59
N ASP A 140 -5.53 -2.59 13.66
CA ASP A 140 -6.92 -2.23 13.98
C ASP A 140 -7.84 -3.44 14.22
N MET A 141 -7.48 -4.61 13.66
CA MET A 141 -8.26 -5.82 13.93
C MET A 141 -8.03 -6.37 15.34
N ALA A 142 -6.89 -6.10 15.94
CA ALA A 142 -6.60 -6.51 17.32
C ALA A 142 -7.36 -5.68 18.38
N LEU A 143 -7.90 -4.53 17.98
CA LEU A 143 -8.61 -3.58 18.87
C LEU A 143 -10.14 -3.69 18.81
N LYS A 144 -10.70 -4.58 17.97
CA LYS A 144 -12.15 -4.85 17.99
C LYS A 144 -12.48 -5.90 19.05
N PRO A 145 -13.27 -5.56 20.09
CA PRO A 145 -13.76 -6.51 21.07
C PRO A 145 -14.72 -7.55 20.47
#